data_48e441faaad4b26463bad6949154ae45
#
_entry.id   48e441faaad4b26463bad6949154ae45
#
_cell.length_a   1.000
_cell.length_b   1.000
_cell.length_c   1.000
_cell.angle_alpha   90.00
_cell.angle_beta   90.00
_cell.angle_gamma   90.00
#
_symmetry.space_group_name_H-M   'P 1'
#
loop_
_entity.id
_entity.type
_entity.pdbx_description
1 polymer ?
#
loop_
_entity_poly.entity_id
_entity_poly.type
_entity_poly.pdbx_seq_one_letter_code
_entity_poly.pdbx_strand_id
1 'polypeptide(L)'
;MTTHLKIGAEIANMSDEAILELFNDTLRAQAQLAAEYKHVAVEVPLGSPQIKYSARAYQWSPRGAVLRCLVEDDENRQLVVRIDDQELSLEEFGRMLTTYAGWGMRIEFVPEDQLHRRPALEVREPEPESESAEG
;
A
#
# COMPACT_ATOMS: atom_id res chain seq x y z
N MET A 1 -7.68 14.20 -16.61
CA MET A 1 -6.72 15.03 -17.17
C MET A 1 -7.07 15.54 -18.50
N THR A 2 -7.38 16.79 -18.52
CA THR A 2 -7.81 17.40 -19.75
C THR A 2 -6.67 17.54 -20.73
N THR A 3 -5.44 17.50 -20.23
CA THR A 3 -4.29 17.62 -21.08
C THR A 3 -4.19 16.48 -22.07
N HIS A 4 -4.76 15.34 -21.73
CA HIS A 4 -4.69 14.22 -22.62
C HIS A 4 -5.36 14.47 -23.96
N LEU A 5 -6.50 15.13 -23.96
CA LEU A 5 -7.21 15.37 -25.19
C LEU A 5 -6.42 16.29 -26.12
N LYS A 6 -5.78 17.30 -25.56
CA LYS A 6 -5.00 18.20 -26.36
C LYS A 6 -3.77 17.51 -26.91
N ILE A 7 -3.11 16.72 -26.09
CA ILE A 7 -1.93 16.01 -26.51
C ILE A 7 -2.27 15.07 -27.65
N GLY A 8 -3.40 14.40 -27.57
CA GLY A 8 -3.79 13.49 -28.64
C GLY A 8 -3.97 14.18 -29.96
N ALA A 9 -4.56 15.36 -29.94
CA ALA A 9 -4.78 16.09 -31.21
C ALA A 9 -3.46 16.62 -31.73
N GLU A 10 -2.56 17.05 -30.87
CA GLU A 10 -1.29 17.59 -31.32
C GLU A 10 -0.33 16.52 -31.77
N ILE A 11 -0.34 15.38 -31.15
CA ILE A 11 0.56 14.30 -31.50
C ILE A 11 0.39 13.88 -32.94
N ALA A 12 -0.81 14.01 -33.49
CA ALA A 12 -1.05 13.63 -34.87
C ALA A 12 -0.19 14.44 -35.82
N ASN A 13 0.24 15.65 -35.44
CA ASN A 13 1.02 16.51 -36.28
C ASN A 13 2.45 16.73 -35.77
N MET A 14 2.90 15.97 -34.82
CA MET A 14 4.22 16.17 -34.25
C MET A 14 5.20 15.12 -34.76
N SER A 15 6.46 15.50 -34.88
CA SER A 15 7.49 14.53 -35.21
C SER A 15 7.71 13.61 -34.04
N ASP A 16 8.34 12.47 -34.29
CA ASP A 16 8.66 11.52 -33.21
C ASP A 16 9.53 12.17 -32.13
N GLU A 17 10.46 13.02 -32.57
CA GLU A 17 11.35 13.68 -31.66
C GLU A 17 10.58 14.65 -30.75
N ALA A 18 9.61 15.37 -31.32
CA ALA A 18 8.82 16.30 -30.54
C ALA A 18 7.92 15.56 -29.55
N ILE A 19 7.40 14.41 -29.93
CA ILE A 19 6.57 13.62 -29.05
C ILE A 19 7.40 13.11 -27.87
N LEU A 20 8.63 12.65 -28.14
CA LEU A 20 9.49 12.15 -27.09
C LEU A 20 9.88 13.28 -26.13
N GLU A 21 10.12 14.46 -26.65
CA GLU A 21 10.49 15.57 -25.82
C GLU A 21 9.33 15.96 -24.90
N LEU A 22 8.11 15.99 -25.43
CA LEU A 22 6.95 16.31 -24.63
C LEU A 22 6.76 15.26 -23.52
N PHE A 23 6.97 13.99 -23.85
CA PHE A 23 6.82 12.93 -22.88
C PHE A 23 7.86 13.07 -21.78
N ASN A 24 9.11 13.38 -22.13
CA ASN A 24 10.15 13.55 -21.15
C ASN A 24 9.90 14.76 -20.25
N ASP A 25 9.33 15.83 -20.78
CA ASP A 25 9.01 17.00 -19.99
C ASP A 25 7.91 16.65 -18.99
N THR A 26 6.93 15.86 -19.39
CA THR A 26 5.86 15.44 -18.50
C THR A 26 6.42 14.58 -17.38
N LEU A 27 7.34 13.67 -17.70
CA LEU A 27 7.94 12.82 -16.68
C LEU A 27 8.76 13.65 -15.70
N ARG A 28 9.48 14.66 -16.18
CA ARG A 28 10.27 15.51 -15.31
C ARG A 28 9.37 16.30 -14.36
N ALA A 29 8.25 16.81 -14.86
CA ALA A 29 7.32 17.55 -14.03
C ALA A 29 6.71 16.66 -12.97
N GLN A 30 6.39 15.42 -13.31
CA GLN A 30 5.85 14.49 -12.33
C GLN A 30 6.88 14.13 -11.29
N ALA A 31 8.13 13.95 -11.69
CA ALA A 31 9.19 13.63 -10.75
C ALA A 31 9.44 14.79 -9.79
N GLN A 32 9.35 16.02 -10.30
CA GLN A 32 9.55 17.17 -9.47
C GLN A 32 8.43 17.31 -8.44
N LEU A 33 7.19 17.09 -8.84
CA LEU A 33 6.08 17.15 -7.91
C LEU A 33 6.22 16.06 -6.85
N ALA A 34 6.63 14.88 -7.26
CA ALA A 34 6.81 13.78 -6.32
C ALA A 34 7.93 14.12 -5.32
N ALA A 35 8.98 14.78 -5.78
CA ALA A 35 10.07 15.14 -4.90
C ALA A 35 9.67 16.22 -3.90
N GLU A 36 8.74 17.10 -4.28
CA GLU A 36 8.29 18.13 -3.38
C GLU A 36 7.21 17.64 -2.43
N TYR A 37 6.46 16.63 -2.83
CA TYR A 37 5.39 16.11 -1.99
C TYR A 37 5.98 15.09 -1.03
N LYS A 38 5.87 15.37 0.24
CA LYS A 38 6.35 14.43 1.25
C LYS A 38 5.17 13.80 1.94
N HIS A 39 4.93 12.55 1.59
CA HIS A 39 3.86 11.81 2.23
C HIS A 39 4.36 11.31 3.59
N VAL A 40 3.58 11.52 4.61
CA VAL A 40 3.89 10.99 5.93
C VAL A 40 2.79 10.03 6.31
N ALA A 41 3.16 8.76 6.47
CA ALA A 41 2.19 7.76 6.89
C ALA A 41 1.97 7.91 8.39
N VAL A 42 0.73 8.10 8.78
CA VAL A 42 0.38 8.28 10.18
C VAL A 42 0.10 6.93 10.79
N GLU A 43 0.81 6.62 11.86
CA GLU A 43 0.60 5.39 12.59
C GLU A 43 -0.10 5.71 13.89
N VAL A 44 -1.17 5.00 14.20
CA VAL A 44 -1.91 5.22 15.43
C VAL A 44 -1.04 4.74 16.59
N PRO A 45 -0.94 5.52 17.68
CA PRO A 45 -0.07 5.10 18.78
C PRO A 45 -0.58 3.87 19.48
N LEU A 46 0.31 3.20 20.18
CA LEU A 46 -0.06 2.03 20.98
C LEU A 46 -1.11 2.44 22.00
N GLY A 47 -2.03 1.57 22.20
CA GLY A 47 -3.10 1.84 23.15
C GLY A 47 -4.32 2.49 22.56
N SER A 48 -4.22 2.95 21.32
CA SER A 48 -5.37 3.51 20.63
C SER A 48 -5.81 2.56 19.55
N PRO A 49 -7.09 2.49 19.24
CA PRO A 49 -7.54 1.57 18.20
C PRO A 49 -7.03 1.98 16.83
N GLN A 50 -6.61 1.02 16.05
CA GLN A 50 -6.11 1.28 14.71
C GLN A 50 -7.21 1.27 13.69
N ILE A 51 -8.34 0.64 14.01
CA ILE A 51 -9.46 0.50 13.08
C ILE A 51 -10.73 0.89 13.78
N LYS A 52 -11.72 1.30 13.02
CA LYS A 52 -13.04 1.60 13.55
C LYS A 52 -14.08 0.96 12.67
N TYR A 53 -15.18 0.54 13.25
CA TYR A 53 -16.25 -0.08 12.48
C TYR A 53 -17.26 0.98 12.04
N SER A 54 -17.65 0.94 10.77
CA SER A 54 -18.64 1.85 10.25
C SER A 54 -19.93 1.08 10.08
N ALA A 55 -20.93 1.37 10.92
CA ALA A 55 -22.23 0.72 10.81
C ALA A 55 -22.91 1.10 9.50
N ARG A 56 -22.62 2.29 9.00
CA ARG A 56 -23.22 2.74 7.77
C ARG A 56 -22.68 1.96 6.57
N ALA A 57 -21.40 1.68 6.54
CA ALA A 57 -20.79 0.96 5.45
C ALA A 57 -20.68 -0.53 5.72
N TYR A 58 -21.03 -0.97 6.93
CA TYR A 58 -20.93 -2.37 7.33
C TYR A 58 -19.53 -2.90 7.12
N GLN A 59 -18.53 -2.10 7.49
CA GLN A 59 -17.16 -2.56 7.34
C GLN A 59 -16.26 -1.79 8.28
N TRP A 60 -15.08 -2.36 8.51
CA TRP A 60 -14.04 -1.70 9.29
C TRP A 60 -13.30 -0.71 8.40
N SER A 61 -12.72 0.31 9.00
CA SER A 61 -11.87 1.28 8.29
C SER A 61 -10.62 1.51 9.10
N PRO A 62 -9.47 1.70 8.45
CA PRO A 62 -8.27 2.02 9.19
C PRO A 62 -8.30 3.48 9.61
N ARG A 63 -7.76 3.76 10.79
CA ARG A 63 -7.68 5.13 11.29
C ARG A 63 -6.36 5.80 10.91
N GLY A 64 -5.37 5.01 10.51
CA GLY A 64 -4.08 5.52 10.09
C GLY A 64 -3.64 4.83 8.82
N ALA A 65 -2.46 5.19 8.36
CA ALA A 65 -1.91 4.61 7.14
C ALA A 65 -0.95 3.46 7.41
N VAL A 66 -0.76 3.09 8.66
CA VAL A 66 0.07 1.96 9.06
C VAL A 66 -0.80 1.05 9.90
N LEU A 67 -0.79 -0.23 9.62
CA LEU A 67 -1.56 -1.19 10.39
C LEU A 67 -0.62 -2.25 10.93
N ARG A 68 -0.75 -2.51 12.21
CA ARG A 68 0.00 -3.58 12.89
C ARG A 68 -0.97 -4.74 13.05
N CYS A 69 -0.68 -5.83 12.38
CA CYS A 69 -1.60 -6.96 12.32
C CYS A 69 -0.87 -8.24 12.60
N LEU A 70 -1.59 -9.22 13.13
CA LEU A 70 -1.08 -10.56 13.23
C LEU A 70 -1.78 -11.41 12.19
N VAL A 71 -1.01 -12.20 11.47
CA VAL A 71 -1.56 -13.08 10.45
C VAL A 71 -1.65 -14.46 11.06
N GLU A 72 -2.84 -15.01 11.09
CA GLU A 72 -3.07 -16.32 11.71
C GLU A 72 -3.92 -17.16 10.79
N ASP A 73 -4.01 -18.44 11.07
CA ASP A 73 -4.99 -19.25 10.37
C ASP A 73 -5.92 -19.84 11.43
N ASP A 74 -7.15 -20.05 11.05
CA ASP A 74 -8.11 -20.62 11.99
C ASP A 74 -8.07 -22.13 11.86
N GLU A 75 -8.99 -22.79 12.56
CA GLU A 75 -8.99 -24.25 12.59
C GLU A 75 -9.21 -24.86 11.22
N ASN A 76 -9.80 -24.13 10.30
CA ASN A 76 -10.06 -24.62 8.97
C ASN A 76 -9.00 -24.17 7.96
N ARG A 77 -7.87 -23.66 8.46
CA ARG A 77 -6.78 -23.16 7.65
C ARG A 77 -7.19 -21.96 6.81
N GLN A 78 -8.16 -21.20 7.29
CA GLN A 78 -8.54 -19.97 6.64
C GLN A 78 -7.73 -18.85 7.24
N LEU A 79 -7.26 -17.93 6.41
CA LEU A 79 -6.48 -16.82 6.87
C LEU A 79 -7.33 -15.89 7.74
N VAL A 80 -6.76 -15.47 8.85
CA VAL A 80 -7.41 -14.52 9.73
C VAL A 80 -6.39 -13.43 10.02
N VAL A 81 -6.82 -12.18 10.01
CA VAL A 81 -5.96 -11.06 10.34
C VAL A 81 -6.45 -10.46 11.65
N ARG A 82 -5.58 -10.43 12.65
CA ARG A 82 -5.97 -9.88 13.95
C ARG A 82 -5.43 -8.46 14.08
N ILE A 83 -6.32 -7.53 14.33
CA ILE A 83 -5.96 -6.12 14.53
C ILE A 83 -6.69 -5.63 15.76
N ASP A 84 -5.99 -5.09 16.72
CA ASP A 84 -6.57 -4.53 17.97
C ASP A 84 -7.30 -5.61 18.72
N ASP A 85 -7.57 -6.51 18.79
CA ASP A 85 -8.35 -7.54 19.44
C ASP A 85 -9.48 -8.01 18.54
N GLN A 86 -9.50 -7.52 17.29
CA GLN A 86 -10.53 -7.95 16.36
C GLN A 86 -9.96 -8.98 15.42
N GLU A 87 -10.73 -10.01 15.15
CA GLU A 87 -10.33 -11.04 14.22
C GLU A 87 -11.08 -10.78 12.92
N LEU A 88 -10.37 -10.47 11.86
CA LEU A 88 -11.01 -10.20 10.59
C LEU A 88 -10.74 -11.33 9.62
N SER A 89 -11.77 -11.76 8.91
CA SER A 89 -11.56 -12.70 7.82
C SER A 89 -10.84 -12.00 6.70
N LEU A 90 -10.31 -12.75 5.75
CA LEU A 90 -9.64 -12.14 4.61
C LEU A 90 -10.61 -11.24 3.86
N GLU A 91 -11.87 -11.63 3.76
CA GLU A 91 -12.86 -10.82 3.08
C GLU A 91 -13.09 -9.50 3.83
N GLU A 92 -13.19 -9.55 5.14
CA GLU A 92 -13.38 -8.34 5.93
C GLU A 92 -12.16 -7.44 5.84
N PHE A 93 -10.97 -8.02 5.89
CA PHE A 93 -9.75 -7.27 5.80
C PHE A 93 -9.64 -6.62 4.41
N GLY A 94 -9.96 -7.37 3.37
CA GLY A 94 -9.94 -6.82 2.01
C GLY A 94 -10.92 -5.69 1.84
N ARG A 95 -12.11 -5.82 2.41
CA ARG A 95 -13.10 -4.77 2.31
C ARG A 95 -12.61 -3.50 3.01
N MET A 96 -11.91 -3.67 4.13
CA MET A 96 -11.36 -2.54 4.85
C MET A 96 -10.32 -1.81 4.01
N LEU A 97 -9.54 -2.54 3.23
CA LEU A 97 -8.49 -1.93 2.45
C LEU A 97 -9.02 -1.06 1.31
N THR A 98 -10.30 -1.17 0.97
CA THR A 98 -10.87 -0.33 -0.08
C THR A 98 -10.84 1.14 0.29
N THR A 99 -10.63 1.46 1.56
CA THR A 99 -10.44 2.84 1.98
C THR A 99 -9.27 3.47 1.23
N TYR A 100 -8.27 2.65 0.87
CA TYR A 100 -7.11 3.13 0.17
C TYR A 100 -7.06 2.67 -1.29
N ALA A 101 -8.23 2.45 -1.89
CA ALA A 101 -8.27 2.07 -3.29
C ALA A 101 -7.58 3.14 -4.12
N GLY A 102 -6.68 2.73 -5.01
CA GLY A 102 -5.90 3.66 -5.80
C GLY A 102 -4.55 4.02 -5.21
N TRP A 103 -4.31 3.64 -3.95
CA TRP A 103 -3.01 3.86 -3.32
C TRP A 103 -2.16 2.61 -3.46
N GLY A 104 -0.86 2.78 -3.32
CA GLY A 104 0.03 1.63 -3.22
C GLY A 104 0.04 1.11 -1.79
N MET A 105 0.39 -0.16 -1.63
CA MET A 105 0.50 -0.75 -0.31
C MET A 105 1.85 -1.40 -0.19
N ARG A 106 2.55 -1.12 0.89
CA ARG A 106 3.84 -1.73 1.17
C ARG A 106 3.65 -2.64 2.38
N ILE A 107 4.08 -3.88 2.25
CA ILE A 107 3.87 -4.86 3.31
C ILE A 107 5.22 -5.35 3.80
N GLU A 108 5.43 -5.30 5.10
CA GLU A 108 6.66 -5.77 5.72
C GLU A 108 6.29 -6.75 6.79
N PHE A 109 6.88 -7.94 6.73
CA PHE A 109 6.61 -8.96 7.73
C PHE A 109 7.69 -8.89 8.81
N VAL A 110 7.28 -8.90 10.06
CA VAL A 110 8.19 -8.79 11.19
C VAL A 110 7.84 -9.85 12.21
N PRO A 111 8.78 -10.23 13.07
CA PRO A 111 8.44 -11.11 14.18
C PRO A 111 7.40 -10.45 15.09
N GLU A 112 6.57 -11.26 15.70
CA GLU A 112 5.47 -10.74 16.48
C GLU A 112 5.93 -9.78 17.58
N ASP A 113 7.05 -10.05 18.21
CA ASP A 113 7.53 -9.21 19.30
C ASP A 113 8.12 -7.89 18.79
N GLN A 114 8.23 -7.72 17.48
CA GLN A 114 8.73 -6.47 16.90
C GLN A 114 7.64 -5.72 16.17
N LEU A 115 6.40 -6.13 16.34
CA LEU A 115 5.30 -5.55 15.58
C LEU A 115 5.09 -4.08 15.90
N HIS A 116 5.46 -3.64 17.09
CA HIS A 116 5.17 -2.28 17.51
C HIS A 116 6.30 -1.29 17.25
N ARG A 117 7.28 -1.67 16.50
CA ARG A 117 8.36 -0.76 16.20
C ARG A 117 8.70 -0.85 14.73
N ARG A 118 9.39 0.16 14.27
CA ARG A 118 9.80 0.22 12.90
C ARG A 118 10.78 -0.88 12.61
N PRO A 119 10.58 -1.67 11.56
CA PRO A 119 11.50 -2.75 11.29
C PRO A 119 12.81 -2.26 10.70
N ALA A 120 13.89 -2.97 10.96
CA ALA A 120 15.13 -2.73 10.27
C ALA A 120 15.01 -3.35 8.90
N LEU A 121 15.40 -2.62 7.87
CA LEU A 121 15.26 -3.10 6.50
C LEU A 121 16.61 -3.20 5.82
N GLU A 122 16.75 -4.22 5.01
CA GLU A 122 17.91 -4.36 4.14
C GLU A 122 17.40 -4.52 2.74
N VAL A 123 17.92 -3.74 1.82
CA VAL A 123 17.49 -3.86 0.43
C VAL A 123 18.55 -4.70 -0.28
N ARG A 124 18.23 -5.95 -0.51
CA ARG A 124 19.12 -6.88 -1.20
C ARG A 124 18.29 -8.05 -1.71
N GLU A 125 18.89 -8.80 -2.58
CA GLU A 125 18.22 -10.01 -3.04
C GLU A 125 18.15 -10.99 -1.90
N PRO A 126 17.00 -11.65 -1.70
CA PRO A 126 16.93 -12.67 -0.66
C PRO A 126 17.84 -13.82 -1.02
N GLU A 127 18.37 -14.48 -0.01
CA GLU A 127 19.21 -15.62 -0.27
C GLU A 127 18.40 -16.75 -0.88
N PRO A 128 19.00 -17.51 -1.78
CA PRO A 128 18.26 -18.62 -2.37
C PRO A 128 17.80 -19.56 -1.28
N GLU A 129 16.53 -19.90 -1.31
CA GLU A 129 15.98 -20.69 -0.30
C GLU A 129 16.39 -22.05 -0.46
N SER A 130 16.76 -22.70 0.56
CA SER A 130 16.98 -24.08 0.49
C SER A 130 15.61 -24.67 0.54
N GLU A 131 15.25 -25.52 -0.36
CA GLU A 131 13.96 -25.96 -0.37
C GLU A 131 13.60 -26.61 0.80
N SER A 132 14.50 -27.11 1.49
CA SER A 132 14.14 -27.75 2.72
C SER A 132 13.49 -26.80 3.63
N ALA A 133 13.79 -25.59 3.47
CA ALA A 133 13.23 -24.66 4.39
C ALA A 133 11.76 -24.66 4.33
N GLU A 134 11.21 -24.99 3.27
CA GLU A 134 9.89 -24.89 3.24
C GLU A 134 9.31 -26.00 3.73
N GLY A 135 10.03 -26.87 3.92
CA GLY A 135 9.59 -28.06 4.59
C GLY A 135 8.21 -28.04 4.97
#